data_852d564d771aba210e89127b69d44f7f
#
_entry.id   852d564d771aba210e89127b69d44f7f
#
_cell.length_a   1.000
_cell.length_b   1.000
_cell.length_c   1.000
_cell.angle_alpha   90.00
_cell.angle_beta   90.00
_cell.angle_gamma   90.00
#
_symmetry.space_group_name_H-M   'P 1'
#
loop_
_entity.id
_entity.type
_entity.pdbx_description
1 polymer ?
#
loop_
_entity_poly.entity_id
_entity_poly.type
_entity_poly.pdbx_seq_one_letter_code
_entity_poly.pdbx_strand_id
1 'polypeptide(L)'
;MRVPYEEMYNEFVRVLLKYGFDKEKAEISAKLYADASRDGVYTHGLNRFPKFIKSIHDGIVDIHAEPVLKESFGAFERYDGCHGPGNLNAYACTKRAIELAKQNTIGCVALANTNHWMRPGNYGLMAVEQNCIGIFWTNTVPNMPPWGGRDARLGNNPITLAIPHGDTPVLVDVAMSMFSYGKLEVYKRSGRPLPVDGGLNKDQQPTKNAAEILETHESYPIGYWKGSGLSLALDLIAAALAGGRTTRQVGELPLETELSQVFICIDLDSLPDKENIAANVEATLRDMETSTPVEEGHPVHFPGAHMAEVRSDNMENGIPVEDAIWQQVLAL
;
A
#
# COMPACT_ATOMS: atom_id res chain seq x y z
N MET A 1 -19.84 -14.62 2.61
CA MET A 1 -19.31 -15.82 3.31
C MET A 1 -17.96 -15.52 3.97
N ARG A 2 -17.37 -16.50 4.72
CA ARG A 2 -15.98 -16.42 5.23
C ARG A 2 -15.18 -17.58 4.68
N VAL A 3 -13.89 -17.34 4.36
CA VAL A 3 -12.97 -18.32 3.78
C VAL A 3 -11.76 -18.46 4.72
N PRO A 4 -11.35 -19.68 5.10
CA PRO A 4 -10.15 -19.88 5.89
C PRO A 4 -8.90 -19.32 5.19
N TYR A 5 -7.94 -18.79 5.97
CA TYR A 5 -6.70 -18.22 5.43
C TYR A 5 -5.96 -19.22 4.52
N GLU A 6 -5.78 -20.45 4.97
CA GLU A 6 -5.07 -21.49 4.23
C GLU A 6 -5.76 -21.84 2.89
N GLU A 7 -7.10 -21.85 2.86
CA GLU A 7 -7.85 -22.08 1.63
C GLU A 7 -7.61 -20.93 0.64
N MET A 8 -7.70 -19.69 1.10
CA MET A 8 -7.45 -18.51 0.28
C MET A 8 -6.01 -18.48 -0.25
N TYR A 9 -5.04 -18.73 0.61
CA TYR A 9 -3.63 -18.79 0.23
C TYR A 9 -3.37 -19.87 -0.82
N ASN A 10 -3.85 -21.09 -0.59
CA ASN A 10 -3.65 -22.21 -1.51
C ASN A 10 -4.32 -21.96 -2.86
N GLU A 11 -5.47 -21.30 -2.87
CA GLU A 11 -6.16 -20.96 -4.11
C GLU A 11 -5.39 -19.89 -4.92
N PHE A 12 -4.83 -18.88 -4.24
CA PHE A 12 -3.94 -17.94 -4.91
C PHE A 12 -2.69 -18.61 -5.47
N VAL A 13 -2.06 -19.54 -4.74
CA VAL A 13 -0.92 -20.31 -5.24
C VAL A 13 -1.32 -21.11 -6.47
N ARG A 14 -2.46 -21.83 -6.44
CA ARG A 14 -2.97 -22.59 -7.57
C ARG A 14 -3.11 -21.75 -8.83
N VAL A 15 -3.73 -20.58 -8.69
CA VAL A 15 -3.94 -19.66 -9.81
C VAL A 15 -2.61 -19.14 -10.34
N LEU A 16 -1.70 -18.67 -9.48
CA LEU A 16 -0.40 -18.15 -9.90
C LEU A 16 0.44 -19.20 -10.64
N LEU A 17 0.48 -20.44 -10.15
CA LEU A 17 1.14 -21.55 -10.83
C LEU A 17 0.52 -21.84 -12.21
N LYS A 18 -0.82 -21.81 -12.32
CA LYS A 18 -1.54 -21.96 -13.59
C LYS A 18 -1.16 -20.87 -14.60
N TYR A 19 -0.87 -19.66 -14.13
CA TYR A 19 -0.43 -18.54 -14.96
C TYR A 19 1.08 -18.49 -15.20
N GLY A 20 1.83 -19.51 -14.77
CA GLY A 20 3.23 -19.71 -15.14
C GLY A 20 4.27 -19.15 -14.17
N PHE A 21 3.87 -18.71 -12.97
CA PHE A 21 4.84 -18.38 -11.93
C PHE A 21 5.63 -19.62 -11.52
N ASP A 22 6.92 -19.43 -11.20
CA ASP A 22 7.65 -20.43 -10.44
C ASP A 22 7.07 -20.55 -9.01
N LYS A 23 7.37 -21.69 -8.36
CA LYS A 23 6.76 -22.01 -7.07
C LYS A 23 7.07 -20.98 -5.99
N GLU A 24 8.32 -20.52 -5.88
CA GLU A 24 8.75 -19.57 -4.86
C GLU A 24 8.05 -18.21 -5.03
N LYS A 25 8.02 -17.68 -6.27
CA LYS A 25 7.33 -16.43 -6.59
C LYS A 25 5.82 -16.54 -6.37
N ALA A 26 5.21 -17.67 -6.72
CA ALA A 26 3.79 -17.92 -6.48
C ALA A 26 3.47 -17.90 -4.98
N GLU A 27 4.26 -18.59 -4.16
CA GLU A 27 4.08 -18.64 -2.70
C GLU A 27 4.24 -17.26 -2.05
N ILE A 28 5.27 -16.50 -2.41
CA ILE A 28 5.47 -15.12 -1.89
C ILE A 28 4.31 -14.22 -2.31
N SER A 29 3.95 -14.23 -3.59
CA SER A 29 2.86 -13.38 -4.09
C SER A 29 1.52 -13.74 -3.45
N ALA A 30 1.18 -15.03 -3.36
CA ALA A 30 -0.04 -15.51 -2.71
C ALA A 30 -0.10 -15.09 -1.24
N LYS A 31 1.03 -15.23 -0.52
CA LYS A 31 1.14 -14.79 0.88
C LYS A 31 0.84 -13.30 1.03
N LEU A 32 1.40 -12.44 0.18
CA LEU A 32 1.18 -10.99 0.24
C LEU A 32 -0.31 -10.63 0.05
N TYR A 33 -1.04 -11.31 -0.85
CA TYR A 33 -2.48 -11.11 -1.03
C TYR A 33 -3.32 -11.68 0.12
N ALA A 34 -2.98 -12.86 0.60
CA ALA A 34 -3.68 -13.51 1.70
C ALA A 34 -3.47 -12.72 3.02
N ASP A 35 -2.23 -12.28 3.30
CA ASP A 35 -1.91 -11.45 4.47
C ASP A 35 -2.65 -10.10 4.43
N ALA A 36 -2.73 -9.45 3.26
CA ALA A 36 -3.53 -8.23 3.12
C ALA A 36 -5.01 -8.46 3.48
N SER A 37 -5.58 -9.58 3.02
CA SER A 37 -6.95 -9.95 3.33
C SER A 37 -7.13 -10.34 4.79
N ARG A 38 -6.20 -11.12 5.36
CA ARG A 38 -6.18 -11.50 6.78
C ARG A 38 -6.19 -10.29 7.71
N ASP A 39 -5.43 -9.27 7.36
CA ASP A 39 -5.29 -8.05 8.15
C ASP A 39 -6.41 -7.00 7.88
N GLY A 40 -7.46 -7.39 7.14
CA GLY A 40 -8.63 -6.53 6.89
C GLY A 40 -8.50 -5.56 5.70
N VAL A 41 -7.41 -5.62 4.93
CA VAL A 41 -7.19 -4.74 3.76
C VAL A 41 -7.65 -5.44 2.47
N TYR A 42 -8.92 -5.81 2.42
CA TYR A 42 -9.51 -6.63 1.35
C TYR A 42 -9.35 -6.03 -0.04
N THR A 43 -9.37 -4.69 -0.16
CA THR A 43 -9.24 -3.96 -1.44
C THR A 43 -7.87 -4.13 -2.11
N HIS A 44 -6.84 -4.50 -1.36
CA HIS A 44 -5.48 -4.78 -1.82
C HIS A 44 -5.08 -6.25 -1.62
N GLY A 45 -5.98 -7.05 -1.07
CA GLY A 45 -5.91 -8.51 -0.97
C GLY A 45 -6.78 -9.18 -2.03
N LEU A 46 -7.74 -9.99 -1.59
CA LEU A 46 -8.64 -10.77 -2.45
C LEU A 46 -9.27 -9.92 -3.56
N ASN A 47 -9.81 -8.75 -3.24
CA ASN A 47 -10.54 -7.93 -4.21
C ASN A 47 -9.64 -7.39 -5.33
N ARG A 48 -8.32 -7.35 -5.12
CA ARG A 48 -7.35 -6.90 -6.13
C ARG A 48 -6.81 -8.05 -6.98
N PHE A 49 -6.85 -9.28 -6.48
CA PHE A 49 -6.23 -10.43 -7.11
C PHE A 49 -6.73 -10.72 -8.54
N PRO A 50 -8.05 -10.72 -8.86
CA PRO A 50 -8.50 -10.92 -10.23
C PRO A 50 -7.99 -9.85 -11.21
N LYS A 51 -7.88 -8.60 -10.75
CA LYS A 51 -7.32 -7.50 -11.57
C LYS A 51 -5.83 -7.69 -11.83
N PHE A 52 -5.09 -8.21 -10.86
CA PHE A 52 -3.68 -8.56 -11.05
C PHE A 52 -3.52 -9.68 -12.09
N ILE A 53 -4.32 -10.73 -12.00
CA ILE A 53 -4.30 -11.82 -13.00
C ILE A 53 -4.65 -11.29 -14.40
N LYS A 54 -5.62 -10.37 -14.47
CA LYS A 54 -5.94 -9.71 -15.74
C LYS A 54 -4.73 -8.93 -16.29
N SER A 55 -3.97 -8.21 -15.46
CA SER A 55 -2.80 -7.47 -15.92
C SER A 55 -1.68 -8.37 -16.45
N ILE A 56 -1.56 -9.58 -15.95
CA ILE A 56 -0.65 -10.61 -16.48
C ILE A 56 -1.14 -11.08 -17.86
N HIS A 57 -2.44 -11.42 -17.97
CA HIS A 57 -3.04 -11.84 -19.23
C HIS A 57 -2.92 -10.77 -20.33
N ASP A 58 -3.06 -9.50 -19.95
CA ASP A 58 -2.95 -8.36 -20.87
C ASP A 58 -1.49 -8.01 -21.22
N GLY A 59 -0.50 -8.75 -20.70
CA GLY A 59 0.93 -8.56 -20.99
C GLY A 59 1.56 -7.31 -20.35
N ILE A 60 0.91 -6.71 -19.33
CA ILE A 60 1.42 -5.53 -18.61
C ILE A 60 2.49 -5.95 -17.60
N VAL A 61 2.33 -7.14 -17.01
CA VAL A 61 3.22 -7.70 -15.99
C VAL A 61 4.00 -8.85 -16.58
N ASP A 62 5.32 -8.73 -16.60
CA ASP A 62 6.22 -9.84 -16.94
C ASP A 62 6.50 -10.66 -15.68
N ILE A 63 5.88 -11.83 -15.59
CA ILE A 63 5.99 -12.74 -14.43
C ILE A 63 7.40 -13.31 -14.22
N HIS A 64 8.24 -13.31 -15.26
CA HIS A 64 9.61 -13.82 -15.21
C HIS A 64 10.63 -12.75 -14.82
N ALA A 65 10.26 -11.47 -14.93
CA ALA A 65 11.14 -10.37 -14.59
C ALA A 65 11.41 -10.29 -13.08
N GLU A 66 12.61 -9.85 -12.77
CA GLU A 66 13.09 -9.54 -11.43
C GLU A 66 13.71 -8.14 -11.41
N PRO A 67 13.71 -7.45 -10.27
CA PRO A 67 14.33 -6.15 -10.18
C PRO A 67 15.86 -6.26 -10.34
N VAL A 68 16.40 -5.44 -11.24
CA VAL A 68 17.83 -5.43 -11.60
C VAL A 68 18.51 -4.20 -11.01
N LEU A 69 19.58 -4.42 -10.25
CA LEU A 69 20.44 -3.33 -9.75
C LEU A 69 21.04 -2.55 -10.92
N LYS A 70 20.83 -1.25 -10.94
CA LYS A 70 21.37 -0.34 -11.95
C LYS A 70 22.55 0.46 -11.43
N GLU A 71 22.42 1.01 -10.23
CA GLU A 71 23.40 1.89 -9.60
C GLU A 71 23.43 1.68 -8.10
N SER A 72 24.62 1.81 -7.50
CA SER A 72 24.82 1.71 -6.05
C SER A 72 25.70 2.86 -5.56
N PHE A 73 25.24 3.56 -4.52
CA PHE A 73 25.90 4.71 -3.90
C PHE A 73 25.99 4.50 -2.38
N GLY A 74 26.65 3.43 -1.97
CA GLY A 74 26.73 3.03 -0.56
C GLY A 74 25.39 2.52 -0.03
N ALA A 75 24.78 3.24 0.90
CA ALA A 75 23.48 2.88 1.49
C ALA A 75 22.26 3.20 0.59
N PHE A 76 22.48 3.72 -0.60
CA PHE A 76 21.44 4.02 -1.59
C PHE A 76 21.67 3.22 -2.87
N GLU A 77 20.63 2.54 -3.33
CA GLU A 77 20.65 1.74 -4.56
C GLU A 77 19.46 2.06 -5.45
N ARG A 78 19.68 2.01 -6.77
CA ARG A 78 18.64 2.13 -7.82
C ARG A 78 18.41 0.81 -8.51
N TYR A 79 17.16 0.45 -8.69
CA TYR A 79 16.75 -0.76 -9.39
C TYR A 79 15.79 -0.44 -10.54
N ASP A 80 15.85 -1.29 -11.57
CA ASP A 80 14.87 -1.37 -12.64
C ASP A 80 13.95 -2.58 -12.36
N GLY A 81 12.66 -2.36 -12.25
CA GLY A 81 11.68 -3.41 -11.97
C GLY A 81 11.31 -4.24 -13.19
N CYS A 82 11.82 -3.89 -14.38
CA CYS A 82 11.68 -4.65 -15.63
C CYS A 82 10.22 -5.06 -15.94
N HIS A 83 9.25 -4.22 -15.60
CA HIS A 83 7.80 -4.50 -15.69
C HIS A 83 7.35 -5.77 -14.94
N GLY A 84 8.14 -6.24 -13.98
CA GLY A 84 7.83 -7.40 -13.15
C GLY A 84 6.60 -7.21 -12.25
N PRO A 85 6.17 -8.28 -11.56
CA PRO A 85 5.07 -8.20 -10.60
C PRO A 85 5.39 -7.20 -9.48
N GLY A 86 4.59 -6.13 -9.37
CA GLY A 86 4.90 -5.01 -8.48
C GLY A 86 5.01 -5.42 -7.00
N ASN A 87 4.24 -6.40 -6.57
CA ASN A 87 4.31 -6.95 -5.22
C ASN A 87 5.61 -7.73 -4.97
N LEU A 88 6.12 -8.48 -5.93
CA LEU A 88 7.39 -9.19 -5.82
C LEU A 88 8.58 -8.22 -5.90
N ASN A 89 8.51 -7.25 -6.79
CA ASN A 89 9.52 -6.19 -6.89
C ASN A 89 9.63 -5.40 -5.58
N ALA A 90 8.50 -4.99 -5.01
CA ALA A 90 8.48 -4.28 -3.73
C ALA A 90 8.98 -5.15 -2.57
N TYR A 91 8.64 -6.43 -2.56
CA TYR A 91 9.16 -7.40 -1.58
C TYR A 91 10.69 -7.49 -1.65
N ALA A 92 11.25 -7.67 -2.85
CA ALA A 92 12.71 -7.77 -3.06
C ALA A 92 13.42 -6.46 -2.67
N CYS A 93 12.89 -5.30 -3.08
CA CYS A 93 13.46 -3.99 -2.76
C CYS A 93 13.38 -3.69 -1.25
N THR A 94 12.31 -4.11 -0.57
CA THR A 94 12.20 -3.98 0.90
C THR A 94 13.25 -4.82 1.61
N LYS A 95 13.41 -6.10 1.22
CA LYS A 95 14.50 -6.94 1.75
C LYS A 95 15.85 -6.26 1.59
N ARG A 96 16.12 -5.74 0.39
CA ARG A 96 17.39 -5.07 0.13
C ARG A 96 17.58 -3.80 0.95
N ALA A 97 16.53 -2.98 1.12
CA ALA A 97 16.58 -1.79 1.97
C ALA A 97 16.88 -2.14 3.45
N ILE A 98 16.29 -3.24 3.97
CA ILE A 98 16.58 -3.77 5.30
C ILE A 98 18.05 -4.22 5.41
N GLU A 99 18.55 -4.98 4.43
CA GLU A 99 19.97 -5.42 4.42
C GLU A 99 20.93 -4.23 4.43
N LEU A 100 20.67 -3.20 3.63
CA LEU A 100 21.46 -1.97 3.62
C LEU A 100 21.38 -1.24 4.96
N ALA A 101 20.20 -1.18 5.59
CA ALA A 101 20.02 -0.57 6.91
C ALA A 101 20.80 -1.31 7.99
N LYS A 102 20.79 -2.64 8.00
CA LYS A 102 21.58 -3.46 8.93
C LYS A 102 23.10 -3.24 8.78
N GLN A 103 23.56 -2.87 7.60
CA GLN A 103 25.00 -2.60 7.33
C GLN A 103 25.40 -1.15 7.62
N ASN A 104 24.47 -0.18 7.41
CA ASN A 104 24.79 1.25 7.39
C ASN A 104 23.89 2.09 8.32
N THR A 105 23.09 1.47 9.19
CA THR A 105 22.04 2.09 10.01
C THR A 105 20.83 2.57 9.20
N ILE A 106 21.03 3.06 7.97
CA ILE A 106 20.00 3.45 7.04
C ILE A 106 20.23 2.77 5.69
N GLY A 107 19.18 2.30 5.05
CA GLY A 107 19.20 1.77 3.70
C GLY A 107 18.08 2.39 2.87
N CYS A 108 18.38 2.73 1.62
CA CYS A 108 17.42 3.28 0.68
C CYS A 108 17.51 2.54 -0.64
N VAL A 109 16.38 2.03 -1.13
CA VAL A 109 16.24 1.45 -2.45
C VAL A 109 15.19 2.24 -3.22
N ALA A 110 15.55 2.72 -4.42
CA ALA A 110 14.62 3.37 -5.34
C ALA A 110 14.43 2.48 -6.56
N LEU A 111 13.18 2.28 -6.97
CA LEU A 111 12.77 1.34 -8.00
C LEU A 111 11.99 2.06 -9.09
N ALA A 112 12.45 1.95 -10.34
CA ALA A 112 11.74 2.43 -11.54
C ALA A 112 11.11 1.26 -12.31
N ASN A 113 10.28 1.55 -13.31
CA ASN A 113 9.73 0.60 -14.28
C ASN A 113 9.04 -0.61 -13.63
N THR A 114 8.29 -0.37 -12.56
CA THR A 114 7.55 -1.41 -11.85
C THR A 114 6.05 -1.26 -12.01
N ASN A 115 5.30 -2.23 -11.52
CA ASN A 115 3.85 -2.25 -11.48
C ASN A 115 3.32 -1.96 -10.08
N HIS A 116 1.99 -1.91 -9.94
CA HIS A 116 1.32 -1.65 -8.68
C HIS A 116 1.76 -2.65 -7.58
N TRP A 117 2.19 -2.16 -6.43
CA TRP A 117 2.79 -2.93 -5.33
C TRP A 117 1.80 -3.60 -4.37
N MET A 118 0.48 -3.47 -4.62
CA MET A 118 -0.64 -3.96 -3.82
C MET A 118 -0.72 -3.26 -2.45
N ARG A 119 -0.73 -4.01 -1.34
CA ARG A 119 -0.78 -3.43 0.02
C ARG A 119 0.61 -3.01 0.50
N PRO A 120 0.91 -1.73 0.59
CA PRO A 120 2.24 -1.30 1.04
C PRO A 120 2.51 -1.57 2.53
N GLY A 121 1.47 -1.67 3.36
CA GLY A 121 1.60 -2.07 4.75
C GLY A 121 2.31 -3.42 4.96
N ASN A 122 2.24 -4.35 4.00
CA ASN A 122 2.98 -5.62 4.07
C ASN A 122 4.50 -5.38 4.16
N TYR A 123 5.00 -4.42 3.40
CA TYR A 123 6.43 -4.09 3.39
C TYR A 123 6.84 -3.34 4.65
N GLY A 124 5.92 -2.51 5.19
CA GLY A 124 6.10 -1.91 6.52
C GLY A 124 6.24 -2.96 7.61
N LEU A 125 5.41 -4.00 7.59
CA LEU A 125 5.49 -5.13 8.53
C LEU A 125 6.81 -5.89 8.39
N MET A 126 7.30 -6.11 7.17
CA MET A 126 8.62 -6.74 6.96
C MET A 126 9.75 -5.93 7.60
N ALA A 127 9.69 -4.59 7.55
CA ALA A 127 10.70 -3.74 8.17
C ALA A 127 10.64 -3.84 9.70
N VAL A 128 9.45 -3.75 10.30
CA VAL A 128 9.31 -3.80 11.77
C VAL A 128 9.64 -5.18 12.34
N GLU A 129 9.40 -6.27 11.63
CA GLU A 129 9.83 -7.62 11.99
C GLU A 129 11.36 -7.74 12.12
N GLN A 130 12.10 -6.86 11.45
CA GLN A 130 13.55 -6.75 11.53
C GLN A 130 14.01 -5.57 12.42
N ASN A 131 13.14 -5.07 13.29
CA ASN A 131 13.38 -3.90 14.16
C ASN A 131 13.85 -2.66 13.39
N CYS A 132 13.34 -2.46 12.17
CA CYS A 132 13.58 -1.28 11.34
C CYS A 132 12.34 -0.39 11.27
N ILE A 133 12.54 0.94 11.31
CA ILE A 133 11.52 1.88 10.81
C ILE A 133 11.47 1.73 9.30
N GLY A 134 10.25 1.61 8.73
CA GLY A 134 10.01 1.61 7.30
C GLY A 134 9.33 2.89 6.84
N ILE A 135 9.84 3.52 5.76
CA ILE A 135 9.25 4.69 5.10
C ILE A 135 9.19 4.40 3.61
N PHE A 136 8.00 4.09 3.10
CA PHE A 136 7.82 3.61 1.72
C PHE A 136 6.75 4.40 1.01
N TRP A 137 6.98 4.72 -0.26
CA TRP A 137 5.95 5.37 -1.07
C TRP A 137 6.10 5.05 -2.55
N THR A 138 5.06 5.29 -3.31
CA THR A 138 4.99 5.11 -4.76
C THR A 138 4.28 6.29 -5.39
N ASN A 139 4.60 6.57 -6.66
CA ASN A 139 3.68 7.35 -7.46
C ASN A 139 2.63 6.45 -8.12
N THR A 140 1.64 7.06 -8.78
CA THR A 140 0.54 6.39 -9.49
C THR A 140 0.19 7.16 -10.75
N VAL A 141 -0.77 6.67 -11.54
CA VAL A 141 -1.41 7.47 -12.60
C VAL A 141 -2.06 8.73 -12.02
N PRO A 142 -2.22 9.82 -12.82
CA PRO A 142 -3.04 10.96 -12.40
C PRO A 142 -4.48 10.49 -12.10
N ASN A 143 -4.90 10.62 -10.86
CA ASN A 143 -6.21 10.17 -10.39
C ASN A 143 -6.85 11.12 -9.36
N MET A 144 -6.21 12.27 -9.12
CA MET A 144 -6.66 13.26 -8.16
C MET A 144 -6.33 14.68 -8.68
N PRO A 145 -7.28 15.64 -8.61
CA PRO A 145 -6.97 17.02 -8.93
C PRO A 145 -6.07 17.64 -7.85
N PRO A 146 -5.17 18.56 -8.21
CA PRO A 146 -4.52 19.41 -7.22
C PRO A 146 -5.57 20.28 -6.51
N TRP A 147 -5.30 20.69 -5.28
CA TRP A 147 -6.21 21.56 -4.55
C TRP A 147 -6.49 22.86 -5.32
N GLY A 148 -7.78 23.12 -5.58
CA GLY A 148 -8.23 24.24 -6.39
C GLY A 148 -8.28 23.98 -7.90
N GLY A 149 -7.86 22.78 -8.34
CA GLY A 149 -7.98 22.31 -9.72
C GLY A 149 -9.19 21.39 -9.90
N ARG A 150 -9.49 21.06 -11.17
CA ARG A 150 -10.56 20.11 -11.55
C ARG A 150 -10.02 18.88 -12.24
N ASP A 151 -8.99 19.04 -13.04
CA ASP A 151 -8.41 17.92 -13.80
C ASP A 151 -7.51 17.08 -12.91
N ALA A 152 -7.59 15.76 -13.03
CA ALA A 152 -6.66 14.84 -12.38
C ALA A 152 -5.24 15.06 -12.92
N ARG A 153 -4.36 15.61 -12.11
CA ARG A 153 -2.94 15.90 -12.43
C ARG A 153 -1.98 15.29 -11.44
N LEU A 154 -2.46 14.94 -10.25
CA LEU A 154 -1.70 14.28 -9.20
C LEU A 154 -2.12 12.82 -9.09
N GLY A 155 -1.21 11.97 -8.70
CA GLY A 155 -1.52 10.64 -8.21
C GLY A 155 -2.03 10.70 -6.76
N ASN A 156 -2.69 9.68 -6.30
CA ASN A 156 -2.98 9.53 -4.87
C ASN A 156 -1.79 9.00 -4.06
N ASN A 157 -0.66 8.81 -4.67
CA ASN A 157 0.71 8.56 -4.23
C ASN A 157 0.80 8.10 -2.75
N PRO A 158 0.43 6.85 -2.45
CA PRO A 158 0.36 6.38 -1.07
C PRO A 158 1.73 6.32 -0.40
N ILE A 159 1.73 6.61 0.91
CA ILE A 159 2.89 6.47 1.79
C ILE A 159 2.60 5.49 2.92
N THR A 160 3.59 4.71 3.27
CA THR A 160 3.57 3.84 4.45
C THR A 160 4.67 4.26 5.41
N LEU A 161 4.29 4.44 6.67
CA LEU A 161 5.21 4.64 7.78
C LEU A 161 4.99 3.50 8.77
N ALA A 162 6.03 2.75 9.06
CA ALA A 162 5.98 1.62 9.99
C ALA A 162 7.05 1.80 11.08
N ILE A 163 6.64 1.69 12.34
CA ILE A 163 7.52 1.88 13.49
C ILE A 163 7.38 0.65 14.39
N PRO A 164 8.50 -0.01 14.76
CA PRO A 164 8.49 -1.14 15.68
C PRO A 164 7.87 -0.77 17.03
N HIS A 165 6.92 -1.59 17.50
CA HIS A 165 6.30 -1.48 18.82
C HIS A 165 5.73 -2.84 19.24
N GLY A 166 6.52 -3.66 19.94
CA GLY A 166 6.11 -4.99 20.39
C GLY A 166 5.45 -5.83 19.29
N ASP A 167 4.34 -6.49 19.64
CA ASP A 167 3.55 -7.30 18.70
C ASP A 167 2.57 -6.48 17.85
N THR A 168 2.41 -5.18 18.17
CA THR A 168 1.46 -4.29 17.50
C THR A 168 2.18 -3.02 17.02
N PRO A 169 2.81 -3.05 15.85
CA PRO A 169 3.55 -1.92 15.31
C PRO A 169 2.64 -0.74 14.99
N VAL A 170 3.19 0.48 15.06
CA VAL A 170 2.51 1.65 14.49
C VAL A 170 2.61 1.53 12.97
N LEU A 171 1.46 1.44 12.31
CA LEU A 171 1.39 1.30 10.86
C LEU A 171 0.46 2.34 10.26
N VAL A 172 1.03 3.35 9.62
CA VAL A 172 0.31 4.32 8.79
C VAL A 172 0.44 3.88 7.35
N ASP A 173 -0.66 3.53 6.71
CA ASP A 173 -0.72 3.12 5.29
C ASP A 173 -1.86 3.90 4.64
N VAL A 174 -1.53 5.02 4.00
CA VAL A 174 -2.50 6.02 3.55
C VAL A 174 -2.20 6.53 2.15
N ALA A 175 -3.28 6.76 1.38
CA ALA A 175 -3.21 7.51 0.14
C ALA A 175 -3.31 9.02 0.42
N MET A 176 -2.84 9.84 -0.51
CA MET A 176 -2.96 11.31 -0.43
C MET A 176 -4.36 11.81 -0.83
N SER A 177 -5.28 10.94 -1.24
CA SER A 177 -6.69 11.25 -1.43
C SER A 177 -7.48 11.09 -0.12
N MET A 178 -8.56 11.85 0.04
CA MET A 178 -9.45 11.79 1.21
C MET A 178 -9.99 10.38 1.46
N PHE A 179 -10.34 9.68 0.40
CA PHE A 179 -10.71 8.26 0.40
C PHE A 179 -9.97 7.54 -0.71
N SER A 180 -9.51 6.32 -0.44
CA SER A 180 -8.97 5.47 -1.50
C SER A 180 -10.05 5.06 -2.49
N TYR A 181 -9.70 4.84 -3.75
CA TYR A 181 -10.65 4.37 -4.78
C TYR A 181 -11.36 3.08 -4.37
N GLY A 182 -10.63 2.15 -3.75
CA GLY A 182 -11.23 0.93 -3.21
C GLY A 182 -12.29 1.21 -2.13
N LYS A 183 -12.07 2.20 -1.26
CA LYS A 183 -13.05 2.62 -0.25
C LYS A 183 -14.27 3.26 -0.90
N LEU A 184 -14.08 4.12 -1.91
CA LEU A 184 -15.19 4.71 -2.69
C LEU A 184 -16.05 3.63 -3.34
N GLU A 185 -15.45 2.59 -3.94
CA GLU A 185 -16.18 1.46 -4.51
C GLU A 185 -17.02 0.70 -3.46
N VAL A 186 -16.47 0.49 -2.25
CA VAL A 186 -17.23 -0.13 -1.15
C VAL A 186 -18.45 0.72 -0.77
N TYR A 187 -18.29 2.05 -0.63
CA TYR A 187 -19.41 2.95 -0.31
C TYR A 187 -20.43 3.00 -1.42
N LYS A 188 -20.00 3.06 -2.70
CA LYS A 188 -20.88 2.98 -3.86
C LYS A 188 -21.75 1.71 -3.85
N ARG A 189 -21.13 0.54 -3.65
CA ARG A 189 -21.87 -0.74 -3.59
C ARG A 189 -22.83 -0.83 -2.41
N SER A 190 -22.44 -0.27 -1.25
CA SER A 190 -23.31 -0.28 -0.06
C SER A 190 -24.43 0.77 -0.09
N GLY A 191 -24.35 1.74 -1.00
CA GLY A 191 -25.30 2.87 -1.09
C GLY A 191 -25.23 3.84 0.10
N ARG A 192 -24.23 3.69 0.99
CA ARG A 192 -24.05 4.57 2.16
C ARG A 192 -23.32 5.84 1.78
N PRO A 193 -23.66 7.00 2.36
CA PRO A 193 -22.87 8.22 2.16
C PRO A 193 -21.53 8.13 2.87
N LEU A 194 -20.52 8.82 2.36
CA LEU A 194 -19.26 9.03 3.03
C LEU A 194 -19.46 9.83 4.33
N PRO A 195 -18.62 9.66 5.34
CA PRO A 195 -18.73 10.40 6.62
C PRO A 195 -18.51 11.90 6.43
N VAL A 196 -17.66 12.29 5.48
CA VAL A 196 -17.36 13.69 5.12
C VAL A 196 -17.40 13.84 3.60
N ASP A 197 -17.38 15.07 3.11
CA ASP A 197 -17.27 15.34 1.67
C ASP A 197 -15.92 14.80 1.16
N GLY A 198 -15.99 13.89 0.18
CA GLY A 198 -14.82 13.19 -0.35
C GLY A 198 -14.30 13.74 -1.67
N GLY A 199 -15.03 14.65 -2.30
CA GLY A 199 -14.69 15.19 -3.61
C GLY A 199 -15.81 16.06 -4.18
N LEU A 200 -15.78 16.27 -5.50
CA LEU A 200 -16.75 17.09 -6.23
C LEU A 200 -17.64 16.22 -7.12
N ASN A 201 -18.90 16.60 -7.24
CA ASN A 201 -19.80 16.06 -8.24
C ASN A 201 -19.66 16.81 -9.58
N LYS A 202 -20.42 16.38 -10.61
CA LYS A 202 -20.44 17.01 -11.94
C LYS A 202 -20.81 18.49 -11.95
N ASP A 203 -21.56 18.94 -10.94
CA ASP A 203 -21.96 20.34 -10.78
C ASP A 203 -20.94 21.14 -9.96
N GLN A 204 -19.76 20.55 -9.69
CA GLN A 204 -18.65 21.15 -8.91
C GLN A 204 -19.05 21.48 -7.46
N GLN A 205 -19.99 20.72 -6.90
CA GLN A 205 -20.38 20.86 -5.50
C GLN A 205 -19.73 19.74 -4.67
N PRO A 206 -19.32 20.04 -3.42
CA PRO A 206 -18.86 19.02 -2.49
C PRO A 206 -19.89 17.90 -2.31
N THR A 207 -19.43 16.64 -2.31
CA THR A 207 -20.33 15.50 -2.21
C THR A 207 -19.81 14.42 -1.27
N LYS A 208 -20.77 13.76 -0.59
CA LYS A 208 -20.59 12.53 0.17
C LYS A 208 -20.97 11.27 -0.63
N ASN A 209 -21.39 11.43 -1.87
CA ASN A 209 -21.79 10.33 -2.73
C ASN A 209 -20.57 9.75 -3.46
N ALA A 210 -20.14 8.57 -3.04
CA ALA A 210 -18.98 7.90 -3.62
C ALA A 210 -19.14 7.61 -5.14
N ALA A 211 -20.37 7.36 -5.62
CA ALA A 211 -20.61 7.11 -7.04
C ALA A 211 -20.32 8.35 -7.89
N GLU A 212 -20.71 9.54 -7.41
CA GLU A 212 -20.44 10.81 -8.10
C GLU A 212 -18.95 11.10 -8.18
N ILE A 213 -18.21 10.87 -7.09
CA ILE A 213 -16.74 11.06 -7.05
C ILE A 213 -16.02 10.09 -8.00
N LEU A 214 -16.51 8.85 -8.08
CA LEU A 214 -15.97 7.86 -9.02
C LEU A 214 -16.27 8.20 -10.48
N GLU A 215 -17.38 8.88 -10.76
CA GLU A 215 -17.75 9.35 -12.09
C GLU A 215 -16.89 10.56 -12.53
N THR A 216 -16.70 11.53 -11.63
CA THR A 216 -15.94 12.75 -11.94
C THR A 216 -14.42 12.55 -11.88
N HIS A 217 -13.94 11.58 -11.11
CA HIS A 217 -12.52 11.44 -10.72
C HIS A 217 -11.97 12.66 -9.97
N GLU A 218 -12.83 13.44 -9.33
CA GLU A 218 -12.47 14.66 -8.60
C GLU A 218 -12.48 14.41 -7.07
N SER A 219 -11.68 13.42 -6.62
CA SER A 219 -11.47 13.16 -5.19
C SER A 219 -10.67 14.27 -4.54
N TYR A 220 -11.05 14.70 -3.33
CA TYR A 220 -10.26 15.65 -2.55
C TYR A 220 -8.93 15.06 -2.08
N PRO A 221 -7.85 15.85 -2.08
CA PRO A 221 -6.63 15.52 -1.35
C PRO A 221 -6.88 15.50 0.16
N ILE A 222 -6.22 14.58 0.87
CA ILE A 222 -6.24 14.54 2.35
C ILE A 222 -5.74 15.86 2.93
N GLY A 223 -6.45 16.46 3.87
CA GLY A 223 -6.06 17.76 4.43
C GLY A 223 -5.97 18.88 3.39
N TYR A 224 -6.69 18.75 2.27
CA TYR A 224 -6.82 19.74 1.19
C TYR A 224 -5.47 20.06 0.51
N TRP A 225 -4.96 21.32 0.64
CA TRP A 225 -3.68 21.71 0.03
C TRP A 225 -2.47 20.94 0.58
N LYS A 226 -2.55 20.41 1.83
CA LYS A 226 -1.46 19.64 2.45
C LYS A 226 -1.24 18.32 1.71
N GLY A 227 -2.30 17.54 1.50
CA GLY A 227 -2.24 16.28 0.74
C GLY A 227 -1.89 16.53 -0.73
N SER A 228 -2.37 17.63 -1.33
CA SER A 228 -1.97 18.04 -2.68
C SER A 228 -0.47 18.31 -2.77
N GLY A 229 0.08 19.06 -1.82
CA GLY A 229 1.52 19.32 -1.76
C GLY A 229 2.36 18.09 -1.49
N LEU A 230 1.92 17.23 -0.55
CA LEU A 230 2.60 15.96 -0.24
C LEU A 230 2.60 15.01 -1.44
N SER A 231 1.46 14.87 -2.13
CA SER A 231 1.38 14.02 -3.32
C SER A 231 2.39 14.46 -4.40
N LEU A 232 2.47 15.75 -4.68
CA LEU A 232 3.44 16.29 -5.64
C LEU A 232 4.89 16.01 -5.18
N ALA A 233 5.19 16.26 -3.90
CA ALA A 233 6.53 16.04 -3.37
C ALA A 233 6.95 14.57 -3.46
N LEU A 234 6.06 13.64 -3.06
CA LEU A 234 6.30 12.20 -3.12
C LEU A 234 6.55 11.72 -4.56
N ASP A 235 5.77 12.22 -5.54
CA ASP A 235 5.98 11.92 -6.95
C ASP A 235 7.37 12.35 -7.44
N LEU A 236 7.70 13.62 -7.22
CA LEU A 236 8.96 14.18 -7.69
C LEU A 236 10.17 13.51 -7.04
N ILE A 237 10.09 13.20 -5.73
CA ILE A 237 11.17 12.51 -5.03
C ILE A 237 11.29 11.06 -5.54
N ALA A 238 10.18 10.34 -5.72
CA ALA A 238 10.23 8.97 -6.23
C ALA A 238 10.86 8.92 -7.62
N ALA A 239 10.40 9.75 -8.55
CA ALA A 239 10.94 9.81 -9.90
C ALA A 239 12.42 10.21 -9.93
N ALA A 240 12.82 11.20 -9.11
CA ALA A 240 14.22 11.65 -9.03
C ALA A 240 15.14 10.57 -8.46
N LEU A 241 14.76 9.92 -7.36
CA LEU A 241 15.56 8.88 -6.72
C LEU A 241 15.64 7.62 -7.59
N ALA A 242 14.53 7.18 -8.18
CA ALA A 242 14.49 6.00 -9.02
C ALA A 242 15.08 6.21 -10.43
N GLY A 243 15.20 7.47 -10.89
CA GLY A 243 15.48 7.78 -12.30
C GLY A 243 14.33 7.34 -13.22
N GLY A 244 13.12 7.26 -12.66
CA GLY A 244 11.93 6.76 -13.32
C GLY A 244 10.93 7.85 -13.73
N ARG A 245 9.69 7.44 -14.03
CA ARG A 245 8.63 8.34 -14.49
C ARG A 245 7.96 9.06 -13.32
N THR A 246 7.56 10.31 -13.57
CA THR A 246 6.61 11.04 -12.73
C THR A 246 5.17 10.61 -13.01
N THR A 247 4.25 10.90 -12.10
CA THR A 247 2.80 10.74 -12.30
C THR A 247 2.31 11.27 -13.66
N ARG A 248 2.79 12.46 -14.07
CA ARG A 248 2.46 13.03 -15.39
C ARG A 248 2.86 12.09 -16.54
N GLN A 249 4.06 11.57 -16.50
CA GLN A 249 4.59 10.69 -17.54
C GLN A 249 3.90 9.30 -17.51
N VAL A 250 3.57 8.79 -16.32
CA VAL A 250 2.76 7.57 -16.19
C VAL A 250 1.37 7.77 -16.79
N GLY A 251 0.79 8.96 -16.65
CA GLY A 251 -0.50 9.32 -17.26
C GLY A 251 -0.51 9.39 -18.79
N GLU A 252 0.66 9.43 -19.43
CA GLU A 252 0.80 9.37 -20.91
C GLU A 252 0.79 7.92 -21.43
N LEU A 253 0.92 6.93 -20.53
CA LEU A 253 0.86 5.52 -20.87
C LEU A 253 -0.59 5.04 -21.00
N PRO A 254 -0.86 4.03 -21.85
CA PRO A 254 -2.21 3.50 -22.01
C PRO A 254 -2.75 2.80 -20.75
N LEU A 255 -1.87 2.37 -19.84
CA LEU A 255 -2.20 1.65 -18.62
C LEU A 255 -1.22 2.03 -17.50
N GLU A 256 -1.64 1.84 -16.23
CA GLU A 256 -0.82 2.10 -15.05
C GLU A 256 0.33 1.08 -14.95
N THR A 257 1.52 1.50 -15.38
CA THR A 257 2.77 0.74 -15.32
C THR A 257 3.95 1.72 -15.24
N GLU A 258 5.17 1.21 -15.16
CA GLU A 258 6.40 2.01 -15.08
C GLU A 258 6.42 3.00 -13.92
N LEU A 259 5.85 2.59 -12.79
CA LEU A 259 5.80 3.38 -11.57
C LEU A 259 7.20 3.54 -10.95
N SER A 260 7.34 4.61 -10.16
CA SER A 260 8.52 4.90 -9.35
C SER A 260 8.19 4.69 -7.87
N GLN A 261 9.03 3.95 -7.16
CA GLN A 261 8.84 3.58 -5.75
C GLN A 261 10.12 3.82 -4.96
N VAL A 262 9.99 4.10 -3.67
CA VAL A 262 11.12 4.28 -2.75
C VAL A 262 10.87 3.51 -1.46
N PHE A 263 11.91 2.84 -1.01
CA PHE A 263 11.94 2.02 0.20
C PHE A 263 13.11 2.47 1.07
N ILE A 264 12.80 3.08 2.22
CA ILE A 264 13.79 3.50 3.22
C ILE A 264 13.57 2.67 4.47
N CYS A 265 14.64 2.05 4.97
CA CYS A 265 14.67 1.38 6.26
C CYS A 265 15.72 2.02 7.17
N ILE A 266 15.39 2.13 8.47
CA ILE A 266 16.31 2.64 9.50
C ILE A 266 16.40 1.59 10.60
N ASP A 267 17.58 1.03 10.82
CA ASP A 267 17.81 -0.02 11.80
C ASP A 267 17.92 0.56 13.22
N LEU A 268 16.97 0.25 14.07
CA LEU A 268 16.95 0.70 15.46
C LEU A 268 17.99 -0.04 16.34
N ASP A 269 18.38 -1.27 15.95
CA ASP A 269 19.39 -2.02 16.70
C ASP A 269 20.79 -1.40 16.61
N SER A 270 21.05 -0.65 15.56
CA SER A 270 22.31 0.08 15.35
C SER A 270 22.42 1.36 16.19
N LEU A 271 21.30 1.83 16.79
CA LEU A 271 21.29 3.06 17.58
C LEU A 271 21.68 2.77 19.03
N PRO A 272 22.53 3.63 19.65
CA PRO A 272 23.09 3.38 21.00
C PRO A 272 22.03 3.48 22.12
N ASP A 273 20.93 4.19 21.88
CA ASP A 273 19.87 4.48 22.86
C ASP A 273 18.55 3.77 22.55
N LYS A 274 18.60 2.62 21.90
CA LYS A 274 17.42 1.84 21.44
C LYS A 274 16.40 1.55 22.54
N GLU A 275 16.83 1.29 23.77
CA GLU A 275 15.94 1.06 24.90
C GLU A 275 15.13 2.31 25.26
N ASN A 276 15.77 3.48 25.23
CA ASN A 276 15.10 4.77 25.40
C ASN A 276 14.12 5.07 24.26
N ILE A 277 14.49 4.73 23.04
CA ILE A 277 13.62 4.89 21.87
C ILE A 277 12.35 4.06 22.06
N ALA A 278 12.46 2.78 22.40
CA ALA A 278 11.33 1.89 22.65
C ALA A 278 10.43 2.42 23.79
N ALA A 279 11.04 2.86 24.91
CA ALA A 279 10.31 3.42 26.04
C ALA A 279 9.56 4.70 25.67
N ASN A 280 10.16 5.58 24.87
CA ASN A 280 9.52 6.82 24.40
C ASN A 280 8.35 6.55 23.43
N VAL A 281 8.50 5.58 22.53
CA VAL A 281 7.40 5.13 21.65
C VAL A 281 6.23 4.64 22.50
N GLU A 282 6.46 3.70 23.39
CA GLU A 282 5.45 3.17 24.31
C GLU A 282 4.75 4.26 25.12
N ALA A 283 5.52 5.18 25.73
CA ALA A 283 4.96 6.27 26.54
C ALA A 283 4.10 7.22 25.70
N THR A 284 4.53 7.53 24.47
CA THR A 284 3.80 8.41 23.55
C THR A 284 2.48 7.78 23.10
N LEU A 285 2.48 6.49 22.78
CA LEU A 285 1.27 5.78 22.36
C LEU A 285 0.26 5.69 23.50
N ARG A 286 0.72 5.36 24.71
CA ARG A 286 -0.14 5.37 25.91
C ARG A 286 -0.73 6.74 26.19
N ASP A 287 0.05 7.81 26.13
CA ASP A 287 -0.42 9.16 26.33
C ASP A 287 -1.52 9.52 25.31
N MET A 288 -1.31 9.21 24.04
CA MET A 288 -2.30 9.42 22.98
C MET A 288 -3.61 8.66 23.25
N GLU A 289 -3.55 7.42 23.70
CA GLU A 289 -4.72 6.58 24.00
C GLU A 289 -5.49 7.04 25.24
N THR A 290 -4.87 7.82 26.15
CA THR A 290 -5.55 8.46 27.28
C THR A 290 -6.37 9.70 26.89
N SER A 291 -6.34 10.10 25.64
CA SER A 291 -7.13 11.24 25.15
C SER A 291 -8.63 10.97 25.35
N THR A 292 -9.35 11.98 25.85
CA THR A 292 -10.79 11.88 26.06
C THR A 292 -11.51 11.63 24.72
N PRO A 293 -12.23 10.51 24.56
CA PRO A 293 -12.96 10.24 23.32
C PRO A 293 -14.04 11.31 23.03
N VAL A 294 -14.24 11.61 21.76
CA VAL A 294 -15.35 12.50 21.31
C VAL A 294 -16.70 11.80 21.53
N GLU A 295 -16.74 10.49 21.31
CA GLU A 295 -17.93 9.65 21.51
C GLU A 295 -17.67 8.65 22.63
N GLU A 296 -18.57 8.59 23.62
CA GLU A 296 -18.46 7.65 24.73
C GLU A 296 -18.47 6.21 24.21
N GLY A 297 -17.55 5.38 24.70
CA GLY A 297 -17.38 3.98 24.25
C GLY A 297 -16.55 3.78 23.01
N HIS A 298 -16.01 4.86 22.39
CA HIS A 298 -15.11 4.80 21.25
C HIS A 298 -13.71 5.32 21.63
N PRO A 299 -12.86 4.48 22.26
CA PRO A 299 -11.53 4.91 22.68
C PRO A 299 -10.65 5.33 21.50
N VAL A 300 -9.67 6.19 21.78
CA VAL A 300 -8.66 6.60 20.80
C VAL A 300 -7.63 5.48 20.63
N HIS A 301 -7.26 5.18 19.39
CA HIS A 301 -6.28 4.15 19.07
C HIS A 301 -5.22 4.72 18.12
N PHE A 302 -4.00 4.21 18.26
CA PHE A 302 -2.95 4.53 17.29
C PHE A 302 -3.10 3.72 15.97
N PRO A 303 -2.56 4.22 14.85
CA PRO A 303 -2.62 3.50 13.58
C PRO A 303 -1.94 2.13 13.65
N GLY A 304 -2.68 1.07 13.35
CA GLY A 304 -2.22 -0.32 13.47
C GLY A 304 -2.75 -1.08 14.68
N ALA A 305 -3.26 -0.40 15.72
CA ALA A 305 -3.74 -1.04 16.97
C ALA A 305 -4.78 -2.14 16.72
N HIS A 306 -5.77 -1.90 15.87
CA HIS A 306 -6.83 -2.88 15.58
C HIS A 306 -6.41 -4.01 14.64
N MET A 307 -5.23 -3.92 14.02
CA MET A 307 -4.81 -4.94 13.03
C MET A 307 -4.67 -6.32 13.67
N ALA A 308 -4.15 -6.39 14.90
CA ALA A 308 -3.98 -7.65 15.62
C ALA A 308 -5.33 -8.32 15.92
N GLU A 309 -6.35 -7.55 16.32
CA GLU A 309 -7.70 -8.05 16.58
C GLU A 309 -8.36 -8.57 15.32
N VAL A 310 -8.30 -7.80 14.22
CA VAL A 310 -8.84 -8.20 12.91
C VAL A 310 -8.15 -9.46 12.40
N ARG A 311 -6.82 -9.53 12.55
CA ARG A 311 -6.03 -10.72 12.19
C ARG A 311 -6.46 -11.94 12.99
N SER A 312 -6.61 -11.80 14.30
CA SER A 312 -7.06 -12.90 15.17
C SER A 312 -8.45 -13.40 14.77
N ASP A 313 -9.43 -12.50 14.59
CA ASP A 313 -10.78 -12.87 14.14
C ASP A 313 -10.77 -13.57 12.79
N ASN A 314 -10.01 -13.04 11.82
CA ASN A 314 -9.93 -13.61 10.48
C ASN A 314 -9.21 -14.97 10.46
N MET A 315 -8.24 -15.20 11.33
CA MET A 315 -7.58 -16.50 11.45
C MET A 315 -8.47 -17.55 12.15
N GLU A 316 -9.26 -17.15 13.15
CA GLU A 316 -10.14 -18.04 13.88
C GLU A 316 -11.44 -18.35 13.11
N ASN A 317 -12.07 -17.32 12.55
CA ASN A 317 -13.42 -17.41 11.98
C ASN A 317 -13.45 -17.37 10.45
N GLY A 318 -12.26 -17.31 9.79
CA GLY A 318 -12.10 -17.12 8.36
C GLY A 318 -12.24 -15.66 7.92
N ILE A 319 -11.68 -15.35 6.76
CA ILE A 319 -11.63 -14.00 6.16
C ILE A 319 -12.99 -13.71 5.49
N PRO A 320 -13.66 -12.58 5.80
CA PRO A 320 -14.88 -12.20 5.11
C PRO A 320 -14.59 -11.86 3.64
N VAL A 321 -15.38 -12.44 2.74
CA VAL A 321 -15.23 -12.28 1.29
C VAL A 321 -16.53 -11.83 0.64
N GLU A 322 -16.42 -11.08 -0.44
CA GLU A 322 -17.53 -10.85 -1.37
C GLU A 322 -17.68 -12.10 -2.25
N ASP A 323 -18.81 -12.79 -2.15
CA ASP A 323 -19.04 -14.08 -2.82
C ASP A 323 -18.73 -14.04 -4.33
N ALA A 324 -19.14 -12.97 -5.00
CA ALA A 324 -18.90 -12.80 -6.44
C ALA A 324 -17.39 -12.74 -6.77
N ILE A 325 -16.57 -12.10 -5.93
CA ILE A 325 -15.13 -12.00 -6.14
C ILE A 325 -14.47 -13.34 -5.85
N TRP A 326 -14.89 -14.02 -4.76
CA TRP A 326 -14.36 -15.35 -4.45
C TRP A 326 -14.66 -16.36 -5.56
N GLN A 327 -15.90 -16.38 -6.07
CA GLN A 327 -16.25 -17.23 -7.21
C GLN A 327 -15.45 -16.90 -8.49
N GLN A 328 -15.13 -15.61 -8.69
CA GLN A 328 -14.26 -15.22 -9.78
C GLN A 328 -12.84 -15.79 -9.62
N VAL A 329 -12.28 -15.79 -8.40
CA VAL A 329 -10.95 -16.38 -8.13
C VAL A 329 -10.97 -17.89 -8.37
N LEU A 330 -12.01 -18.60 -7.88
CA LEU A 330 -12.15 -20.06 -8.08
C LEU A 330 -12.25 -20.44 -9.57
N ALA A 331 -12.80 -19.55 -10.40
CA ALA A 331 -12.93 -19.76 -11.84
C ALA A 331 -11.64 -19.50 -12.64
N LEU A 332 -10.66 -18.77 -12.07
CA LEU A 332 -9.34 -18.54 -12.66
C LEU A 332 -8.53 -19.85 -12.68
#